data_dc8575e575ed7da8b68f30b50552b9f0
#
_entry.id   dc8575e575ed7da8b68f30b50552b9f0
#
_cell.length_a   1.000
_cell.length_b   1.000
_cell.length_c   1.000
_cell.angle_alpha   90.00
_cell.angle_beta   90.00
_cell.angle_gamma   90.00
#
_symmetry.space_group_name_H-M   'P 1'
#
loop_
_entity.id
_entity.type
_entity.pdbx_description
1 polymer ?
#
loop_
_entity_poly.entity_id
_entity_poly.type
_entity_poly.pdbx_seq_one_letter_code
_entity_poly.pdbx_strand_id
1 'polypeptide(L)'
;MIKKLVSALLAALLACGLFAACNRSNNPDTESGTGGSAAKVKEIRYLNFKPEIAEVYDRIAAAYEKSSGVKLIVETAASGTYESTLTARMATKEAPTLFQINGPIGYSSWKEYCADLKGTELYKHLKDKSLAIASGDGVYGIPYVVEGYGIIYNKKITDAYFALSNRATDFKSIDDIKNFNSFKKLVEDMQAHKEELGIQGVFAATSLKTGEDWRWQTHLMNIPVTLEFKKNGVDLTGDGYKKIDFIYSDNFKNIFDLYINNSTTDKKQLGTLDVTSSMAEFAMGKCAMVQNGNWGASQILGVAGNTVNKEDIKFMPIYMGIEGEDKLGICVGTENFICINSKASKAEQQAAADFLYWLFSSDEGKKFVTEELGFIAPFDTFGENETPDDPLAKEVIRWMNKSDVTNIPWNFTVFPSQTYKDDLGAALLKYAQGSESWDQVKKLAVDEWSSEFGG
;
A
#
# COMPACT_ATOMS: atom_id res chain seq x y z
N MET A 1 -48.28 -26.15 18.07
CA MET A 1 -48.94 -25.83 19.36
C MET A 1 -47.98 -24.95 20.07
N ILE A 2 -48.26 -23.89 20.34
CA ILE A 2 -48.86 -22.78 21.07
C ILE A 2 -47.97 -21.58 20.77
N LYS A 3 -48.25 -20.66 19.94
CA LYS A 3 -49.18 -19.52 19.95
C LYS A 3 -49.11 -18.65 21.22
N LYS A 4 -48.61 -17.40 20.99
CA LYS A 4 -49.18 -16.11 21.36
C LYS A 4 -49.11 -15.63 22.82
N LEU A 5 -48.98 -14.33 22.83
CA LEU A 5 -49.36 -13.34 23.84
C LEU A 5 -48.13 -12.77 24.60
N VAL A 6 -47.89 -11.46 24.75
CA VAL A 6 -48.85 -10.34 24.78
C VAL A 6 -48.06 -9.04 24.49
N SER A 7 -48.73 -8.21 23.77
CA SER A 7 -48.50 -6.77 23.59
C SER A 7 -48.90 -5.97 24.85
N ALA A 8 -48.39 -4.73 24.90
CA ALA A 8 -48.98 -3.55 25.50
C ALA A 8 -48.74 -3.26 27.00
N LEU A 9 -48.14 -2.11 27.20
CA LEU A 9 -48.56 -1.00 28.04
C LEU A 9 -47.65 0.18 27.69
N LEU A 10 -48.06 1.11 26.84
CA LEU A 10 -48.89 2.30 27.01
C LEU A 10 -48.38 3.22 28.14
N ALA A 11 -47.74 4.30 27.73
CA ALA A 11 -48.25 5.67 27.59
C ALA A 11 -48.70 6.35 28.88
N ALA A 12 -48.25 7.56 28.97
CA ALA A 12 -48.73 8.69 29.72
C ALA A 12 -47.91 9.14 30.92
N LEU A 13 -47.29 10.29 30.73
CA LEU A 13 -47.58 11.46 31.56
C LEU A 13 -47.02 12.72 30.88
N LEU A 14 -47.94 13.42 30.25
CA LEU A 14 -47.84 14.83 29.85
C LEU A 14 -48.10 15.70 31.05
N ALA A 15 -47.46 16.88 31.02
CA ALA A 15 -47.98 18.16 31.42
C ALA A 15 -47.47 18.82 32.70
N CYS A 16 -47.27 20.06 32.46
CA CYS A 16 -47.38 21.26 33.30
C CYS A 16 -46.13 21.88 33.87
N GLY A 17 -45.88 23.06 33.34
CA GLY A 17 -45.29 24.18 34.03
C GLY A 17 -44.82 25.33 33.15
N LEU A 18 -45.74 26.02 32.47
CA LEU A 18 -45.56 27.40 32.00
C LEU A 18 -45.76 28.38 33.17
N PHE A 19 -44.97 29.42 33.19
CA PHE A 19 -45.17 30.80 33.69
C PHE A 19 -43.84 31.34 34.19
N ALA A 20 -43.41 32.46 33.88
CA ALA A 20 -43.76 33.80 33.40
C ALA A 20 -42.53 34.65 33.75
N ALA A 21 -42.21 35.58 33.15
CA ALA A 21 -42.59 36.80 32.53
C ALA A 21 -41.47 37.83 32.66
N CYS A 22 -41.23 38.49 31.59
CA CYS A 22 -40.71 39.84 31.42
C CYS A 22 -40.18 40.64 32.61
N ASN A 23 -38.95 41.13 32.48
CA ASN A 23 -38.73 42.54 32.70
C ASN A 23 -37.67 43.12 31.73
N ARG A 24 -38.11 44.17 31.01
CA ARG A 24 -37.30 45.04 30.17
C ARG A 24 -36.53 46.01 31.03
N SER A 25 -35.25 46.15 30.81
CA SER A 25 -34.56 47.40 31.07
C SER A 25 -33.51 47.60 29.99
N ASN A 26 -33.69 48.65 29.20
CA ASN A 26 -32.72 49.18 28.25
C ASN A 26 -31.56 49.84 29.01
N ASN A 27 -30.34 49.59 28.63
CA ASN A 27 -29.35 50.63 28.37
C ASN A 27 -28.16 50.09 27.56
N PRO A 28 -27.56 50.91 26.69
CA PRO A 28 -26.62 50.52 25.69
C PRO A 28 -25.16 50.70 26.13
N ASP A 29 -24.28 50.11 25.31
CA ASP A 29 -22.82 50.36 25.24
C ASP A 29 -21.94 49.65 26.29
N THR A 30 -21.40 48.51 25.89
CA THR A 30 -19.97 48.26 25.98
C THR A 30 -19.59 47.10 25.06
N GLU A 31 -18.84 47.38 24.02
CA GLU A 31 -18.11 46.38 23.26
C GLU A 31 -17.17 45.65 24.20
N SER A 32 -17.49 44.38 24.45
CA SER A 32 -16.55 43.43 25.01
C SER A 32 -16.37 42.31 24.01
N GLY A 33 -15.23 42.31 23.33
CA GLY A 33 -14.80 41.21 22.49
C GLY A 33 -14.84 39.90 23.29
N THR A 34 -15.84 39.08 23.07
CA THR A 34 -15.82 37.68 23.44
C THR A 34 -14.89 36.94 22.47
N GLY A 35 -13.65 36.89 22.83
CA GLY A 35 -12.76 35.85 22.35
C GLY A 35 -13.36 34.51 22.76
N GLY A 36 -14.15 33.92 21.88
CA GLY A 36 -14.62 32.57 22.07
C GLY A 36 -13.36 31.68 22.12
N SER A 37 -13.04 31.18 23.31
CA SER A 37 -12.09 30.08 23.47
C SER A 37 -12.59 28.95 22.60
N ALA A 38 -11.98 28.73 21.45
CA ALA A 38 -12.26 27.59 20.60
C ALA A 38 -12.15 26.33 21.48
N ALA A 39 -13.23 25.55 21.56
CA ALA A 39 -13.24 24.34 22.37
C ALA A 39 -12.03 23.49 21.95
N LYS A 40 -11.13 23.20 22.89
CA LYS A 40 -9.93 22.41 22.64
C LYS A 40 -10.37 21.04 22.13
N VAL A 41 -9.88 20.64 20.96
CA VAL A 41 -10.12 19.30 20.40
C VAL A 41 -9.56 18.27 21.37
N LYS A 42 -10.39 17.29 21.73
CA LYS A 42 -10.01 16.24 22.67
C LYS A 42 -9.53 14.99 21.99
N GLU A 43 -10.04 14.69 20.80
CA GLU A 43 -9.68 13.49 20.04
C GLU A 43 -9.77 13.73 18.54
N ILE A 44 -8.94 12.98 17.80
CA ILE A 44 -9.00 12.82 16.35
C ILE A 44 -8.97 11.32 16.03
N ARG A 45 -9.54 10.94 14.89
CA ARG A 45 -9.64 9.55 14.44
C ARG A 45 -8.87 9.34 13.16
N TYR A 46 -8.11 8.26 13.08
CA TYR A 46 -7.35 7.87 11.90
C TYR A 46 -7.74 6.47 11.47
N LEU A 47 -8.16 6.31 10.22
CA LEU A 47 -8.33 5.00 9.60
C LEU A 47 -7.04 4.64 8.85
N ASN A 48 -6.29 3.67 9.38
CA ASN A 48 -5.02 3.22 8.83
C ASN A 48 -5.24 2.09 7.80
N PHE A 49 -4.58 2.22 6.66
CA PHE A 49 -4.61 1.26 5.55
C PHE A 49 -3.69 0.04 5.77
N LYS A 50 -2.63 0.18 6.58
CA LYS A 50 -1.54 -0.80 6.69
C LYS A 50 -1.67 -1.67 7.95
N PRO A 51 -2.19 -2.92 7.84
CA PRO A 51 -2.35 -3.80 8.99
C PRO A 51 -1.03 -4.25 9.63
N GLU A 52 0.05 -4.32 8.86
CA GLU A 52 1.37 -4.76 9.30
C GLU A 52 2.03 -3.84 10.34
N ILE A 53 1.54 -2.61 10.47
CA ILE A 53 2.07 -1.60 11.40
C ILE A 53 1.05 -1.13 12.44
N ALA A 54 -0.05 -1.86 12.62
CA ALA A 54 -1.12 -1.48 13.56
C ALA A 54 -0.60 -1.23 14.98
N GLU A 55 0.23 -2.14 15.51
CA GLU A 55 0.80 -2.02 16.86
C GLU A 55 1.73 -0.82 17.02
N VAL A 56 2.37 -0.37 15.95
CA VAL A 56 3.21 0.85 15.98
C VAL A 56 2.33 2.07 16.16
N TYR A 57 1.19 2.11 15.49
CA TYR A 57 0.25 3.22 15.65
C TYR A 57 -0.38 3.31 17.03
N ASP A 58 -0.50 2.21 17.78
CA ASP A 58 -0.91 2.26 19.18
C ASP A 58 0.11 3.02 20.05
N ARG A 59 1.42 2.81 19.78
CA ARG A 59 2.50 3.53 20.46
C ARG A 59 2.57 5.00 20.04
N ILE A 60 2.42 5.29 18.75
CA ILE A 60 2.35 6.66 18.21
C ILE A 60 1.19 7.41 18.86
N ALA A 61 0.01 6.79 18.97
CA ALA A 61 -1.16 7.40 19.60
C ALA A 61 -0.89 7.79 21.05
N ALA A 62 -0.28 6.88 21.83
CA ALA A 62 0.06 7.15 23.23
C ALA A 62 1.12 8.28 23.36
N ALA A 63 2.13 8.31 22.50
CA ALA A 63 3.17 9.35 22.49
C ALA A 63 2.60 10.70 22.09
N TYR A 64 1.75 10.75 21.07
CA TYR A 64 1.11 11.98 20.62
C TYR A 64 0.14 12.54 21.67
N GLU A 65 -0.68 11.70 22.30
CA GLU A 65 -1.56 12.13 23.38
C GLU A 65 -0.78 12.72 24.56
N LYS A 66 0.33 12.10 24.93
CA LYS A 66 1.22 12.60 25.97
C LYS A 66 1.82 13.97 25.64
N SER A 67 2.21 14.20 24.37
CA SER A 67 2.85 15.44 23.93
C SER A 67 1.88 16.58 23.68
N SER A 68 0.72 16.30 23.09
CA SER A 68 -0.25 17.31 22.63
C SER A 68 -1.46 17.47 23.54
N GLY A 69 -1.79 16.45 24.33
CA GLY A 69 -3.04 16.33 25.08
C GLY A 69 -4.26 16.07 24.19
N VAL A 70 -4.06 15.70 22.91
CA VAL A 70 -5.11 15.28 21.97
C VAL A 70 -5.04 13.77 21.81
N LYS A 71 -6.14 13.08 22.08
CA LYS A 71 -6.22 11.63 21.89
C LYS A 71 -6.27 11.29 20.41
N LEU A 72 -5.39 10.42 19.96
CA LEU A 72 -5.43 9.82 18.63
C LEU A 72 -6.08 8.43 18.72
N ILE A 73 -7.19 8.22 18.03
CA ILE A 73 -7.84 6.92 17.93
C ILE A 73 -7.51 6.36 16.55
N VAL A 74 -6.75 5.29 16.51
CA VAL A 74 -6.38 4.62 15.26
C VAL A 74 -7.23 3.36 15.09
N GLU A 75 -7.93 3.25 13.98
CA GLU A 75 -8.55 2.02 13.52
C GLU A 75 -7.75 1.52 12.32
N THR A 76 -7.32 0.26 12.35
CA THR A 76 -6.62 -0.35 11.22
C THR A 76 -7.56 -1.30 10.49
N ALA A 77 -7.76 -1.08 9.19
CA ALA A 77 -8.54 -1.98 8.36
C ALA A 77 -7.80 -3.31 8.14
N ALA A 78 -8.53 -4.41 8.10
CA ALA A 78 -7.96 -5.69 7.70
C ALA A 78 -7.54 -5.67 6.22
N SER A 79 -6.58 -6.53 5.85
CA SER A 79 -6.14 -6.68 4.47
C SER A 79 -7.32 -6.86 3.52
N GLY A 80 -7.31 -6.13 2.40
CA GLY A 80 -8.36 -6.18 1.37
C GLY A 80 -9.71 -5.57 1.74
N THR A 81 -9.85 -4.93 2.94
CA THR A 81 -11.15 -4.41 3.40
C THR A 81 -11.18 -2.89 3.59
N TYR A 82 -10.12 -2.18 3.23
CA TYR A 82 -10.00 -0.75 3.54
C TYR A 82 -11.13 0.09 2.95
N GLU A 83 -11.44 -0.03 1.66
CA GLU A 83 -12.48 0.76 0.99
C GLU A 83 -13.87 0.51 1.58
N SER A 84 -14.21 -0.73 1.88
CA SER A 84 -15.49 -1.07 2.51
C SER A 84 -15.57 -0.53 3.95
N THR A 85 -14.46 -0.59 4.69
CA THR A 85 -14.37 -0.03 6.05
C THR A 85 -14.49 1.50 6.02
N LEU A 86 -13.78 2.18 5.11
CA LEU A 86 -13.84 3.62 4.93
C LEU A 86 -15.29 4.06 4.61
N THR A 87 -15.94 3.39 3.66
CA THR A 87 -17.33 3.66 3.29
C THR A 87 -18.27 3.53 4.49
N ALA A 88 -18.13 2.45 5.24
CA ALA A 88 -18.96 2.21 6.43
C ALA A 88 -18.72 3.29 7.50
N ARG A 89 -17.48 3.66 7.78
CA ARG A 89 -17.13 4.65 8.81
C ARG A 89 -17.55 6.07 8.44
N MET A 90 -17.35 6.48 7.18
CA MET A 90 -17.74 7.83 6.72
C MET A 90 -19.24 8.12 6.87
N ALA A 91 -20.07 7.08 6.89
CA ALA A 91 -21.54 7.21 7.12
C ALA A 91 -21.93 7.33 8.60
N THR A 92 -20.98 7.31 9.55
CA THR A 92 -21.26 7.28 10.98
C THR A 92 -20.77 8.54 11.70
N LYS A 93 -21.12 8.65 13.01
CA LYS A 93 -20.57 9.69 13.90
C LYS A 93 -19.09 9.45 14.24
N GLU A 94 -18.57 8.28 13.95
CA GLU A 94 -17.18 7.88 14.17
C GLU A 94 -16.36 8.00 12.88
N ALA A 95 -16.82 8.82 11.94
CA ALA A 95 -16.09 9.08 10.70
C ALA A 95 -14.65 9.50 10.99
N PRO A 96 -13.65 8.94 10.30
CA PRO A 96 -12.26 9.31 10.53
C PRO A 96 -12.01 10.77 10.17
N THR A 97 -11.21 11.44 11.01
CA THR A 97 -10.68 12.79 10.75
C THR A 97 -9.56 12.70 9.71
N LEU A 98 -8.74 11.63 9.80
CA LEU A 98 -7.66 11.27 8.90
C LEU A 98 -7.98 9.94 8.23
N PHE A 99 -7.81 9.87 6.93
CA PHE A 99 -7.97 8.66 6.14
C PHE A 99 -7.01 8.67 4.95
N GLN A 100 -6.94 7.58 4.22
CA GLN A 100 -6.05 7.41 3.08
C GLN A 100 -6.87 7.15 1.82
N ILE A 101 -6.36 7.64 0.69
CA ILE A 101 -6.91 7.35 -0.64
C ILE A 101 -5.81 6.75 -1.52
N ASN A 102 -6.22 5.91 -2.45
CA ASN A 102 -5.32 5.26 -3.38
C ASN A 102 -5.26 6.05 -4.70
N GLY A 103 -4.39 7.05 -4.73
CA GLY A 103 -4.10 7.84 -5.93
C GLY A 103 -5.26 8.67 -6.48
N PRO A 104 -5.19 9.07 -7.76
CA PRO A 104 -6.20 9.89 -8.42
C PRO A 104 -7.59 9.25 -8.50
N ILE A 105 -7.66 7.92 -8.67
CA ILE A 105 -8.93 7.19 -8.70
C ILE A 105 -9.60 7.23 -7.33
N GLY A 106 -8.83 7.00 -6.25
CA GLY A 106 -9.32 7.17 -4.89
C GLY A 106 -9.79 8.59 -4.61
N TYR A 107 -9.07 9.61 -5.12
CA TYR A 107 -9.53 11.00 -5.02
C TYR A 107 -10.87 11.23 -5.74
N SER A 108 -11.03 10.69 -6.94
CA SER A 108 -12.29 10.81 -7.67
C SER A 108 -13.49 10.29 -6.87
N SER A 109 -13.30 9.19 -6.13
CA SER A 109 -14.33 8.59 -5.28
C SER A 109 -14.60 9.38 -4.00
N TRP A 110 -13.56 9.98 -3.41
CA TRP A 110 -13.61 10.57 -2.07
C TRP A 110 -13.48 12.09 -2.03
N LYS A 111 -13.44 12.79 -3.16
CA LYS A 111 -13.18 14.23 -3.28
C LYS A 111 -14.06 15.11 -2.38
N GLU A 112 -15.32 14.73 -2.16
CA GLU A 112 -16.25 15.46 -1.30
C GLU A 112 -15.86 15.44 0.19
N TYR A 113 -15.00 14.48 0.57
CA TYR A 113 -14.50 14.31 1.93
C TYR A 113 -13.06 14.79 2.10
N CYS A 114 -12.38 15.17 1.04
CA CYS A 114 -11.00 15.63 1.12
C CYS A 114 -10.94 17.15 1.37
N ALA A 115 -10.31 17.57 2.45
CA ALA A 115 -10.02 18.97 2.72
C ALA A 115 -8.81 19.43 1.89
N ASP A 116 -8.75 20.73 1.58
CA ASP A 116 -7.56 21.31 0.95
C ASP A 116 -6.40 21.40 1.96
N LEU A 117 -5.31 20.74 1.65
CA LEU A 117 -4.11 20.61 2.47
C LEU A 117 -2.97 21.55 2.05
N LYS A 118 -3.16 22.37 1.00
CA LYS A 118 -2.14 23.28 0.44
C LYS A 118 -1.51 24.21 1.49
N GLY A 119 -2.31 24.62 2.48
CA GLY A 119 -1.86 25.49 3.56
C GLY A 119 -1.19 24.80 4.75
N THR A 120 -1.19 23.46 4.78
CA THR A 120 -0.64 22.71 5.94
C THR A 120 0.88 22.78 6.00
N GLU A 121 1.44 22.70 7.24
CA GLU A 121 2.90 22.69 7.40
C GLU A 121 3.51 21.47 6.74
N LEU A 122 2.90 20.27 6.88
CA LEU A 122 3.43 19.06 6.26
C LEU A 122 3.58 19.20 4.74
N TYR A 123 2.56 19.76 4.04
CA TYR A 123 2.66 19.95 2.60
C TYR A 123 3.82 20.90 2.21
N LYS A 124 4.11 21.93 3.01
CA LYS A 124 5.24 22.84 2.74
C LYS A 124 6.58 22.09 2.71
N HIS A 125 6.69 21.04 3.50
CA HIS A 125 7.90 20.21 3.63
C HIS A 125 7.97 19.03 2.64
N LEU A 126 6.94 18.79 1.81
CA LEU A 126 7.03 17.77 0.77
C LEU A 126 8.11 18.13 -0.24
N LYS A 127 9.13 17.28 -0.44
CA LYS A 127 10.28 17.54 -1.33
C LYS A 127 9.86 17.74 -2.78
N ASP A 128 9.04 16.83 -3.28
CA ASP A 128 8.48 16.88 -4.63
C ASP A 128 6.96 17.10 -4.57
N LYS A 129 6.54 18.33 -4.86
CA LYS A 129 5.13 18.72 -4.82
C LYS A 129 4.28 18.00 -5.89
N SER A 130 4.91 17.50 -6.97
CA SER A 130 4.20 16.76 -8.03
C SER A 130 3.69 15.41 -7.57
N LEU A 131 4.20 14.88 -6.46
CA LEU A 131 3.72 13.64 -5.87
C LEU A 131 2.36 13.78 -5.16
N ALA A 132 1.94 15.00 -4.82
CA ALA A 132 0.65 15.20 -4.13
C ALA A 132 -0.53 15.06 -5.09
N ILE A 133 -1.68 14.67 -4.55
CA ILE A 133 -2.94 14.70 -5.28
C ILE A 133 -3.43 16.15 -5.31
N ALA A 134 -3.31 16.77 -6.49
CA ALA A 134 -3.75 18.14 -6.74
C ALA A 134 -4.95 18.17 -7.69
N SER A 135 -5.85 19.15 -7.50
CA SER A 135 -6.96 19.41 -8.41
C SER A 135 -7.27 20.93 -8.40
N GLY A 136 -7.24 21.56 -9.57
CA GLY A 136 -7.25 23.01 -9.65
C GLY A 136 -6.11 23.63 -8.84
N ASP A 137 -6.43 24.59 -7.98
CA ASP A 137 -5.44 25.24 -7.11
C ASP A 137 -5.23 24.57 -5.76
N GLY A 138 -5.98 23.48 -5.44
CA GLY A 138 -5.97 22.80 -4.14
C GLY A 138 -5.12 21.53 -4.15
N VAL A 139 -4.77 21.05 -2.93
CA VAL A 139 -4.05 19.81 -2.66
C VAL A 139 -4.92 18.96 -1.72
N TYR A 140 -5.25 17.75 -2.10
CA TYR A 140 -6.26 16.93 -1.44
C TYR A 140 -5.75 15.59 -0.90
N GLY A 141 -4.49 15.26 -1.20
CA GLY A 141 -3.81 14.09 -0.66
C GLY A 141 -2.30 14.32 -0.63
N ILE A 142 -1.67 14.02 0.51
CA ILE A 142 -0.22 14.15 0.69
C ILE A 142 0.37 12.74 0.77
N PRO A 143 1.36 12.37 -0.09
CA PRO A 143 2.09 11.12 0.08
C PRO A 143 2.86 11.17 1.39
N TYR A 144 2.85 10.07 2.15
CA TYR A 144 3.52 10.03 3.45
C TYR A 144 4.66 9.01 3.50
N VAL A 145 4.77 8.18 2.47
CA VAL A 145 5.81 7.16 2.34
C VAL A 145 6.17 6.95 0.87
N VAL A 146 7.47 6.76 0.60
CA VAL A 146 7.96 6.19 -0.66
C VAL A 146 8.22 4.72 -0.42
N GLU A 147 7.73 3.88 -1.31
CA GLU A 147 7.87 2.44 -1.22
C GLU A 147 8.46 1.87 -2.51
N GLY A 148 9.00 0.67 -2.41
CA GLY A 148 9.50 -0.06 -3.56
C GLY A 148 9.15 -1.54 -3.48
N TYR A 149 8.95 -2.17 -4.62
CA TYR A 149 8.77 -3.61 -4.71
C TYR A 149 9.55 -4.21 -5.88
N GLY A 150 9.82 -5.48 -5.73
CA GLY A 150 10.57 -6.28 -6.67
C GLY A 150 10.52 -7.74 -6.24
N ILE A 151 11.56 -8.47 -6.53
CA ILE A 151 11.77 -9.80 -5.99
C ILE A 151 12.68 -9.66 -4.78
N ILE A 152 12.15 -10.00 -3.59
CA ILE A 152 12.94 -10.15 -2.38
C ILE A 152 13.68 -11.48 -2.48
N TYR A 153 14.99 -11.49 -2.25
CA TYR A 153 15.76 -12.73 -2.23
C TYR A 153 16.60 -12.88 -0.96
N ASN A 154 16.76 -14.13 -0.54
CA ASN A 154 17.63 -14.51 0.57
C ASN A 154 19.06 -14.69 0.04
N LYS A 155 19.92 -13.70 0.34
CA LYS A 155 21.32 -13.70 -0.12
C LYS A 155 22.08 -14.93 0.31
N LYS A 156 21.85 -15.44 1.51
CA LYS A 156 22.50 -16.65 2.00
C LYS A 156 22.21 -17.89 1.12
N ILE A 157 20.96 -18.04 0.68
CA ILE A 157 20.58 -19.15 -0.20
C ILE A 157 21.15 -18.95 -1.60
N THR A 158 21.09 -17.72 -2.14
CA THR A 158 21.68 -17.46 -3.48
C THR A 158 23.18 -17.60 -3.46
N ASP A 159 23.89 -17.17 -2.43
CA ASP A 159 25.33 -17.37 -2.29
C ASP A 159 25.68 -18.87 -2.20
N ALA A 160 24.87 -19.65 -1.46
CA ALA A 160 25.02 -21.11 -1.39
C ALA A 160 24.87 -21.74 -2.79
N TYR A 161 23.88 -21.29 -3.58
CA TYR A 161 23.73 -21.73 -4.97
C TYR A 161 24.97 -21.40 -5.82
N PHE A 162 25.49 -20.17 -5.75
CA PHE A 162 26.67 -19.77 -6.52
C PHE A 162 27.95 -20.52 -6.11
N ALA A 163 27.97 -21.11 -4.93
CA ALA A 163 29.07 -21.95 -4.46
C ALA A 163 29.00 -23.41 -4.94
N LEU A 164 27.87 -23.88 -5.50
CA LEU A 164 27.73 -25.23 -6.02
C LEU A 164 28.65 -25.42 -7.24
N SER A 165 29.34 -26.57 -7.28
CA SER A 165 30.26 -26.93 -8.39
C SER A 165 29.55 -27.58 -9.56
N ASN A 166 28.34 -28.11 -9.36
CA ASN A 166 27.56 -28.90 -10.32
C ASN A 166 26.40 -28.11 -10.97
N ARG A 167 26.32 -26.80 -10.74
CA ARG A 167 25.28 -25.95 -11.37
C ARG A 167 25.49 -25.85 -12.88
N ALA A 168 24.38 -25.69 -13.61
CA ALA A 168 24.39 -25.54 -15.06
C ALA A 168 24.66 -24.10 -15.54
N THR A 169 24.72 -23.12 -14.64
CA THR A 169 24.98 -21.72 -14.97
C THR A 169 26.38 -21.27 -14.56
N ASP A 170 26.95 -20.29 -15.31
CA ASP A 170 28.23 -19.68 -15.01
C ASP A 170 28.12 -18.40 -14.15
N PHE A 171 26.91 -18.03 -13.70
CA PHE A 171 26.69 -16.85 -12.88
C PHE A 171 27.45 -16.93 -11.55
N LYS A 172 27.98 -15.80 -11.09
CA LYS A 172 28.76 -15.72 -9.86
C LYS A 172 28.04 -14.99 -8.75
N SER A 173 27.01 -14.19 -9.10
CA SER A 173 26.21 -13.43 -8.17
C SER A 173 24.86 -13.04 -8.80
N ILE A 174 23.94 -12.53 -7.99
CA ILE A 174 22.69 -11.94 -8.48
C ILE A 174 22.94 -10.75 -9.43
N ASP A 175 24.09 -10.08 -9.30
CA ASP A 175 24.43 -8.96 -10.18
C ASP A 175 24.69 -9.36 -11.63
N ASP A 176 24.89 -10.64 -11.92
CA ASP A 176 25.01 -11.16 -13.29
C ASP A 176 23.63 -11.32 -13.97
N ILE A 177 22.55 -11.25 -13.21
CA ILE A 177 21.19 -11.39 -13.71
C ILE A 177 20.69 -10.03 -14.17
N LYS A 178 20.52 -9.86 -15.49
CA LYS A 178 20.19 -8.57 -16.12
C LYS A 178 18.93 -8.59 -16.98
N ASN A 179 18.35 -9.77 -17.21
CA ASN A 179 17.17 -9.95 -18.03
C ASN A 179 16.45 -11.26 -17.70
N PHE A 180 15.24 -11.43 -18.26
CA PHE A 180 14.42 -12.61 -18.03
C PHE A 180 15.13 -13.92 -18.40
N ASN A 181 15.88 -13.96 -19.49
CA ASN A 181 16.55 -15.20 -19.90
C ASN A 181 17.60 -15.65 -18.89
N SER A 182 18.40 -14.72 -18.36
CA SER A 182 19.36 -15.04 -17.30
C SER A 182 18.65 -15.38 -16.00
N PHE A 183 17.56 -14.67 -15.67
CA PHE A 183 16.76 -14.94 -14.49
C PHE A 183 16.09 -16.33 -14.55
N LYS A 184 15.47 -16.66 -15.68
CA LYS A 184 14.88 -17.99 -15.91
C LYS A 184 15.90 -19.11 -15.72
N LYS A 185 17.09 -18.98 -16.31
CA LYS A 185 18.16 -19.97 -16.15
C LYS A 185 18.57 -20.14 -14.68
N LEU A 186 18.72 -19.03 -13.95
CA LEU A 186 19.03 -19.06 -12.51
C LEU A 186 17.96 -19.82 -11.75
N VAL A 187 16.68 -19.46 -11.94
CA VAL A 187 15.55 -20.04 -11.22
C VAL A 187 15.40 -21.53 -11.52
N GLU A 188 15.45 -21.93 -12.78
CA GLU A 188 15.29 -23.33 -13.18
C GLU A 188 16.45 -24.19 -12.64
N ASP A 189 17.68 -23.68 -12.64
CA ASP A 189 18.83 -24.40 -12.10
C ASP A 189 18.78 -24.45 -10.56
N MET A 190 18.41 -23.37 -9.87
CA MET A 190 18.16 -23.40 -8.42
C MET A 190 17.07 -24.40 -8.06
N GLN A 191 16.01 -24.48 -8.85
CA GLN A 191 14.92 -25.45 -8.63
C GLN A 191 15.39 -26.89 -8.79
N ALA A 192 16.28 -27.16 -9.74
CA ALA A 192 16.90 -28.48 -9.94
C ALA A 192 17.78 -28.86 -8.74
N HIS A 193 18.41 -27.88 -8.08
CA HIS A 193 19.28 -28.08 -6.92
C HIS A 193 18.61 -27.82 -5.56
N LYS A 194 17.26 -27.74 -5.52
CA LYS A 194 16.53 -27.34 -4.30
C LYS A 194 16.83 -28.20 -3.07
N GLU A 195 17.06 -29.50 -3.25
CA GLU A 195 17.41 -30.41 -2.16
C GLU A 195 18.78 -30.06 -1.55
N GLU A 196 19.79 -29.75 -2.42
CA GLU A 196 21.13 -29.32 -1.99
C GLU A 196 21.10 -27.96 -1.28
N LEU A 197 20.18 -27.07 -1.70
CA LEU A 197 19.97 -25.75 -1.11
C LEU A 197 19.11 -25.79 0.15
N GLY A 198 18.49 -26.93 0.46
CA GLY A 198 17.60 -27.09 1.62
C GLY A 198 16.28 -26.32 1.49
N ILE A 199 15.83 -26.05 0.26
CA ILE A 199 14.59 -25.32 -0.03
C ILE A 199 13.50 -26.25 -0.61
N GLN A 200 12.25 -25.85 -0.50
CA GLN A 200 11.09 -26.58 -1.07
C GLN A 200 10.76 -26.13 -2.50
N GLY A 201 11.06 -24.88 -2.80
CA GLY A 201 10.93 -24.26 -4.12
C GLY A 201 11.71 -22.96 -4.16
N VAL A 202 11.95 -22.43 -5.35
CA VAL A 202 12.69 -21.16 -5.48
C VAL A 202 11.84 -20.01 -4.97
N PHE A 203 10.53 -20.01 -5.28
CA PHE A 203 9.61 -18.96 -4.84
C PHE A 203 8.72 -19.42 -3.69
N ALA A 204 8.44 -18.52 -2.76
CA ALA A 204 7.36 -18.68 -1.80
C ALA A 204 6.03 -18.87 -2.53
N ALA A 205 5.06 -19.44 -1.82
CA ALA A 205 3.71 -19.60 -2.32
C ALA A 205 3.17 -18.28 -2.91
N THR A 206 2.57 -18.39 -4.08
CA THR A 206 1.92 -17.24 -4.72
C THR A 206 0.60 -16.96 -4.02
N SER A 207 0.43 -15.79 -3.43
CA SER A 207 -0.83 -15.40 -2.79
C SER A 207 -1.85 -15.02 -3.87
N LEU A 208 -2.62 -16.00 -4.37
CA LEU A 208 -3.73 -15.81 -5.32
C LEU A 208 -5.09 -15.97 -4.65
N LYS A 209 -5.15 -15.96 -3.34
CA LYS A 209 -6.41 -15.87 -2.60
C LYS A 209 -7.05 -14.51 -2.84
N THR A 210 -8.36 -14.49 -3.08
CA THR A 210 -9.12 -13.25 -3.28
C THR A 210 -8.86 -12.26 -2.14
N GLY A 211 -8.55 -11.01 -2.50
CA GLY A 211 -8.17 -9.95 -1.56
C GLY A 211 -6.70 -9.95 -1.16
N GLU A 212 -5.93 -10.99 -1.49
CA GLU A 212 -4.49 -11.11 -1.26
C GLU A 212 -3.66 -11.11 -2.56
N ASP A 213 -4.33 -11.12 -3.71
CA ASP A 213 -3.80 -11.27 -5.06
C ASP A 213 -3.33 -9.97 -5.71
N TRP A 214 -3.42 -8.84 -4.99
CA TRP A 214 -3.02 -7.51 -5.46
C TRP A 214 -1.53 -7.44 -5.92
N ARG A 215 -0.67 -8.35 -5.46
CA ARG A 215 0.72 -8.45 -5.92
C ARG A 215 0.82 -8.80 -7.40
N TRP A 216 -0.20 -9.45 -7.93
CA TRP A 216 -0.26 -9.92 -9.32
C TRP A 216 -1.08 -8.98 -10.18
N GLN A 217 -2.32 -8.74 -9.78
CA GLN A 217 -3.29 -7.94 -10.54
C GLN A 217 -2.96 -6.44 -10.59
N THR A 218 -2.19 -5.92 -9.64
CA THR A 218 -1.71 -4.53 -9.64
C THR A 218 -0.19 -4.43 -9.76
N HIS A 219 0.56 -4.97 -8.80
CA HIS A 219 2.00 -4.74 -8.72
C HIS A 219 2.76 -5.37 -9.89
N LEU A 220 2.49 -6.64 -10.23
CA LEU A 220 3.12 -7.25 -11.39
C LEU A 220 2.60 -6.62 -12.69
N MET A 221 1.28 -6.36 -12.78
CA MET A 221 0.64 -5.74 -13.94
C MET A 221 1.13 -4.32 -14.20
N ASN A 222 1.58 -3.60 -13.16
CA ASN A 222 2.14 -2.26 -13.30
C ASN A 222 3.31 -2.20 -14.30
N ILE A 223 4.17 -3.22 -14.35
CA ILE A 223 5.37 -3.21 -15.19
C ILE A 223 5.00 -3.17 -16.69
N PRO A 224 4.26 -4.15 -17.23
CA PRO A 224 3.91 -4.16 -18.65
C PRO A 224 3.04 -2.96 -19.03
N VAL A 225 2.12 -2.52 -18.17
CA VAL A 225 1.27 -1.35 -18.44
C VAL A 225 2.10 -0.06 -18.45
N THR A 226 2.99 0.14 -17.48
CA THR A 226 3.89 1.31 -17.46
C THR A 226 4.75 1.38 -18.71
N LEU A 227 5.32 0.25 -19.14
CA LEU A 227 6.16 0.20 -20.33
C LEU A 227 5.34 0.38 -21.63
N GLU A 228 4.10 -0.11 -21.67
CA GLU A 228 3.17 0.16 -22.76
C GLU A 228 2.83 1.64 -22.83
N PHE A 229 2.46 2.27 -21.72
CA PHE A 229 2.19 3.70 -21.65
C PHE A 229 3.40 4.54 -22.11
N LYS A 230 4.59 4.20 -21.65
CA LYS A 230 5.83 4.85 -22.08
C LYS A 230 6.06 4.70 -23.58
N LYS A 231 5.87 3.50 -24.13
CA LYS A 231 6.05 3.21 -25.56
C LYS A 231 5.06 3.99 -26.41
N ASN A 232 3.82 4.12 -25.93
CA ASN A 232 2.74 4.80 -26.65
C ASN A 232 2.68 6.31 -26.36
N GLY A 233 3.57 6.85 -25.52
CA GLY A 233 3.59 8.27 -25.15
C GLY A 233 2.33 8.72 -24.41
N VAL A 234 1.76 7.83 -23.58
CA VAL A 234 0.53 8.11 -22.81
C VAL A 234 0.83 9.15 -21.74
N ASP A 235 0.05 10.24 -21.77
CA ASP A 235 0.01 11.23 -20.70
C ASP A 235 -1.04 10.81 -19.64
N LEU A 236 -0.58 10.55 -18.42
CA LEU A 236 -1.46 10.13 -17.31
C LEU A 236 -2.35 11.26 -16.77
N THR A 237 -2.10 12.52 -17.16
CA THR A 237 -2.99 13.65 -16.83
C THR A 237 -4.17 13.78 -17.79
N GLY A 238 -4.10 13.12 -18.95
CA GLY A 238 -5.15 13.05 -19.95
C GLY A 238 -5.98 11.77 -19.82
N ASP A 239 -6.62 11.37 -20.92
CA ASP A 239 -7.49 10.17 -20.99
C ASP A 239 -6.79 8.94 -21.57
N GLY A 240 -5.51 9.05 -21.95
CA GLY A 240 -4.77 7.98 -22.61
C GLY A 240 -4.62 6.70 -21.79
N TYR A 241 -4.62 6.82 -20.47
CA TYR A 241 -4.53 5.67 -19.55
C TYR A 241 -5.83 4.84 -19.47
N LYS A 242 -6.94 5.33 -19.98
CA LYS A 242 -8.25 4.65 -19.94
C LYS A 242 -8.33 3.43 -20.84
N LYS A 243 -7.30 3.17 -21.63
CA LYS A 243 -7.22 2.03 -22.53
C LYS A 243 -5.82 1.41 -22.47
N ILE A 244 -5.77 0.07 -22.51
CA ILE A 244 -4.55 -0.72 -22.75
C ILE A 244 -4.80 -1.70 -23.89
N ASP A 245 -3.75 -2.06 -24.61
CA ASP A 245 -3.75 -3.17 -25.58
C ASP A 245 -3.06 -4.42 -25.00
N PHE A 246 -2.47 -4.27 -23.83
CA PHE A 246 -1.70 -5.29 -23.11
C PHE A 246 -0.64 -5.93 -24.02
N ILE A 247 0.11 -5.08 -24.73
CA ILE A 247 1.10 -5.51 -25.73
C ILE A 247 2.20 -6.39 -25.15
N TYR A 248 2.46 -6.31 -23.83
CA TYR A 248 3.43 -7.13 -23.12
C TYR A 248 2.79 -8.29 -22.34
N SER A 249 1.62 -8.76 -22.77
CA SER A 249 0.90 -9.86 -22.10
C SER A 249 1.71 -11.15 -22.04
N ASP A 250 2.43 -11.50 -23.10
CA ASP A 250 3.28 -12.71 -23.13
C ASP A 250 4.48 -12.57 -22.19
N ASN A 251 4.99 -11.35 -22.03
CA ASN A 251 6.05 -11.04 -21.08
C ASN A 251 5.56 -11.20 -19.63
N PHE A 252 4.35 -10.73 -19.33
CA PHE A 252 3.71 -10.99 -18.05
C PHE A 252 3.53 -12.50 -17.80
N LYS A 253 3.01 -13.21 -18.79
CA LYS A 253 2.86 -14.67 -18.74
C LYS A 253 4.18 -15.37 -18.42
N ASN A 254 5.28 -14.96 -19.06
CA ASN A 254 6.59 -15.56 -18.86
C ASN A 254 7.02 -15.54 -17.40
N ILE A 255 6.95 -14.38 -16.75
CA ILE A 255 7.35 -14.26 -15.34
C ILE A 255 6.32 -14.92 -14.41
N PHE A 256 5.03 -14.82 -14.70
CA PHE A 256 3.98 -15.46 -13.92
C PHE A 256 4.15 -16.99 -13.94
N ASP A 257 4.36 -17.58 -15.12
CA ASP A 257 4.65 -19.02 -15.28
C ASP A 257 5.93 -19.43 -14.53
N LEU A 258 6.97 -18.60 -14.57
CA LEU A 258 8.21 -18.88 -13.84
C LEU A 258 7.96 -18.98 -12.34
N TYR A 259 7.17 -18.08 -11.78
CA TYR A 259 6.80 -18.10 -10.37
C TYR A 259 6.00 -19.36 -10.01
N ILE A 260 4.90 -19.63 -10.70
CA ILE A 260 3.99 -20.73 -10.33
C ILE A 260 4.55 -22.12 -10.62
N ASN A 261 5.53 -22.23 -11.54
CA ASN A 261 6.20 -23.50 -11.85
C ASN A 261 7.34 -23.83 -10.88
N ASN A 262 7.90 -22.85 -10.19
CA ASN A 262 9.05 -23.01 -9.28
C ASN A 262 8.72 -22.60 -7.84
N SER A 263 7.43 -22.67 -7.49
CA SER A 263 6.90 -22.34 -6.17
C SER A 263 7.05 -23.51 -5.20
N THR A 264 7.09 -23.21 -3.91
CA THR A 264 6.93 -24.15 -2.80
C THR A 264 5.57 -24.86 -2.81
N THR A 265 4.58 -24.32 -3.50
CA THR A 265 3.17 -24.72 -3.43
C THR A 265 2.64 -25.20 -4.77
N ASP A 266 1.87 -26.28 -4.75
CA ASP A 266 1.15 -26.77 -5.93
C ASP A 266 0.14 -25.74 -6.44
N LYS A 267 0.05 -25.60 -7.77
CA LYS A 267 -0.83 -24.62 -8.45
C LYS A 267 -2.30 -24.71 -8.02
N LYS A 268 -2.78 -25.91 -7.68
CA LYS A 268 -4.17 -26.12 -7.25
C LYS A 268 -4.47 -25.49 -5.88
N GLN A 269 -3.44 -25.23 -5.08
CA GLN A 269 -3.57 -24.70 -3.73
C GLN A 269 -3.37 -23.17 -3.66
N LEU A 270 -2.95 -22.53 -4.73
CA LEU A 270 -2.59 -21.10 -4.75
C LEU A 270 -3.73 -20.16 -4.31
N GLY A 271 -4.99 -20.54 -4.54
CA GLY A 271 -6.16 -19.75 -4.12
C GLY A 271 -6.51 -19.86 -2.62
N THR A 272 -5.78 -20.67 -1.85
CA THR A 272 -6.01 -20.83 -0.40
C THR A 272 -4.95 -20.18 0.45
N LEU A 273 -3.84 -19.75 -0.15
CA LEU A 273 -2.70 -19.19 0.54
C LEU A 273 -2.71 -17.66 0.50
N ASP A 274 -2.29 -17.07 1.59
CA ASP A 274 -2.22 -15.61 1.79
C ASP A 274 -0.76 -15.13 1.90
N VAL A 275 -0.59 -13.82 2.03
CA VAL A 275 0.73 -13.21 2.18
C VAL A 275 1.44 -13.65 3.45
N THR A 276 0.71 -13.88 4.54
CA THR A 276 1.30 -14.34 5.81
C THR A 276 1.99 -15.67 5.62
N SER A 277 1.36 -16.59 4.88
CA SER A 277 1.94 -17.89 4.51
C SER A 277 3.21 -17.72 3.66
N SER A 278 3.18 -16.85 2.65
CA SER A 278 4.34 -16.59 1.77
C SER A 278 5.52 -16.00 2.54
N MET A 279 5.25 -15.04 3.43
CA MET A 279 6.30 -14.42 4.25
C MET A 279 6.88 -15.41 5.27
N ALA A 280 6.05 -16.27 5.84
CA ALA A 280 6.51 -17.34 6.75
C ALA A 280 7.39 -18.37 6.03
N GLU A 281 7.07 -18.76 4.80
CA GLU A 281 7.92 -19.65 4.01
C GLU A 281 9.31 -19.06 3.75
N PHE A 282 9.37 -17.78 3.36
CA PHE A 282 10.62 -17.07 3.16
C PHE A 282 11.41 -16.93 4.48
N ALA A 283 10.76 -16.50 5.55
CA ALA A 283 11.39 -16.34 6.88
C ALA A 283 11.98 -17.64 7.43
N MET A 284 11.32 -18.78 7.16
CA MET A 284 11.82 -20.09 7.57
C MET A 284 12.87 -20.68 6.60
N GLY A 285 13.28 -19.96 5.57
CA GLY A 285 14.26 -20.42 4.58
C GLY A 285 13.76 -21.54 3.67
N LYS A 286 12.43 -21.73 3.54
CA LYS A 286 11.83 -22.76 2.68
C LYS A 286 11.90 -22.42 1.19
N CYS A 287 12.14 -21.16 0.87
CA CYS A 287 12.33 -20.66 -0.48
C CYS A 287 13.44 -19.62 -0.53
N ALA A 288 13.95 -19.36 -1.74
CA ALA A 288 15.00 -18.38 -1.96
C ALA A 288 14.45 -16.99 -2.24
N MET A 289 13.25 -16.89 -2.80
CA MET A 289 12.70 -15.65 -3.36
C MET A 289 11.19 -15.51 -3.09
N VAL A 290 10.73 -14.23 -3.06
CA VAL A 290 9.31 -13.88 -3.02
C VAL A 290 9.09 -12.51 -3.64
N GLN A 291 8.04 -12.33 -4.44
CA GLN A 291 7.65 -11.01 -4.91
C GLN A 291 6.87 -10.28 -3.83
N ASN A 292 7.40 -9.18 -3.32
CA ASN A 292 6.73 -8.28 -2.39
C ASN A 292 7.42 -6.90 -2.37
N GLY A 293 6.94 -5.98 -1.54
CA GLY A 293 7.53 -4.67 -1.33
C GLY A 293 8.31 -4.56 -0.01
N ASN A 294 8.85 -3.35 0.24
CA ASN A 294 9.64 -3.11 1.46
C ASN A 294 8.82 -3.27 2.76
N TRP A 295 7.52 -3.13 2.73
CA TRP A 295 6.62 -3.47 3.85
C TRP A 295 6.71 -4.94 4.27
N GLY A 296 7.24 -5.82 3.42
CA GLY A 296 7.45 -7.23 3.72
C GLY A 296 8.54 -7.52 4.75
N ALA A 297 9.43 -6.57 5.04
CA ALA A 297 10.53 -6.80 5.99
C ALA A 297 10.05 -7.12 7.40
N SER A 298 9.10 -6.36 7.93
CA SER A 298 8.49 -6.62 9.24
C SER A 298 7.74 -7.96 9.27
N GLN A 299 7.07 -8.30 8.17
CA GLN A 299 6.36 -9.58 8.01
C GLN A 299 7.31 -10.79 7.97
N ILE A 300 8.55 -10.61 7.48
CA ILE A 300 9.59 -11.65 7.49
C ILE A 300 10.24 -11.75 8.88
N LEU A 301 10.72 -10.60 9.38
CA LEU A 301 11.50 -10.55 10.63
C LEU A 301 10.64 -10.86 11.87
N GLY A 302 9.35 -10.59 11.83
CA GLY A 302 8.39 -10.87 12.90
C GLY A 302 7.93 -12.33 12.98
N VAL A 303 8.29 -13.20 12.04
CA VAL A 303 7.88 -14.60 12.06
C VAL A 303 8.57 -15.35 13.19
N ALA A 304 7.80 -16.01 14.05
CA ALA A 304 8.34 -16.90 15.08
C ALA A 304 9.12 -18.06 14.41
N GLY A 305 10.40 -18.20 14.77
CA GLY A 305 11.30 -19.18 14.14
C GLY A 305 11.94 -18.71 12.83
N ASN A 306 11.92 -17.39 12.56
CA ASN A 306 12.67 -16.81 11.45
C ASN A 306 14.14 -17.23 11.47
N THR A 307 14.66 -17.67 10.32
CA THR A 307 16.05 -18.12 10.11
C THR A 307 16.84 -17.19 9.18
N VAL A 308 16.20 -16.16 8.64
CA VAL A 308 16.80 -15.22 7.71
C VAL A 308 17.37 -14.02 8.47
N ASN A 309 18.65 -13.73 8.27
CA ASN A 309 19.26 -12.55 8.85
C ASN A 309 18.82 -11.29 8.09
N LYS A 310 18.78 -10.17 8.81
CA LYS A 310 18.44 -8.85 8.25
C LYS A 310 19.31 -8.47 7.05
N GLU A 311 20.60 -8.79 7.11
CA GLU A 311 21.59 -8.49 6.09
C GLU A 311 21.40 -9.31 4.80
N ASP A 312 20.76 -10.46 4.90
CA ASP A 312 20.54 -11.38 3.80
C ASP A 312 19.26 -11.08 3.00
N ILE A 313 18.42 -10.15 3.48
CA ILE A 313 17.19 -9.73 2.81
C ILE A 313 17.52 -8.64 1.79
N LYS A 314 17.38 -8.94 0.50
CA LYS A 314 17.77 -8.07 -0.61
C LYS A 314 16.69 -7.97 -1.67
N PHE A 315 16.76 -6.92 -2.52
CA PHE A 315 15.90 -6.75 -3.69
C PHE A 315 16.64 -6.96 -5.00
N MET A 316 15.93 -7.54 -5.97
CA MET A 316 16.28 -7.49 -7.39
C MET A 316 15.06 -7.06 -8.23
N PRO A 317 15.27 -6.51 -9.46
CA PRO A 317 14.19 -6.18 -10.38
C PRO A 317 13.40 -7.41 -10.82
N ILE A 318 12.15 -7.16 -11.26
CA ILE A 318 11.33 -8.17 -11.90
C ILE A 318 11.60 -8.10 -13.41
N TYR A 319 12.28 -9.11 -13.95
CA TYR A 319 12.53 -9.24 -15.36
C TYR A 319 11.47 -10.12 -16.03
N MET A 320 10.97 -9.71 -17.19
CA MET A 320 9.92 -10.43 -17.90
C MET A 320 10.14 -10.58 -19.40
N GLY A 321 11.33 -10.19 -19.88
CA GLY A 321 11.75 -10.35 -21.29
C GLY A 321 11.33 -9.17 -22.17
N ILE A 322 11.20 -7.98 -21.60
CA ILE A 322 10.94 -6.75 -22.35
C ILE A 322 12.27 -6.12 -22.75
N GLU A 323 12.34 -5.64 -23.98
CA GLU A 323 13.55 -4.99 -24.51
C GLU A 323 13.98 -3.82 -23.63
N GLY A 324 15.28 -3.77 -23.29
CA GLY A 324 15.87 -2.72 -22.44
C GLY A 324 15.68 -2.94 -20.95
N GLU A 325 15.13 -4.08 -20.50
CA GLU A 325 14.92 -4.37 -19.07
C GLU A 325 16.21 -4.43 -18.25
N ASP A 326 17.38 -4.62 -18.91
CA ASP A 326 18.69 -4.55 -18.29
C ASP A 326 19.05 -3.15 -17.73
N LYS A 327 18.30 -2.12 -18.13
CA LYS A 327 18.38 -0.74 -17.66
C LYS A 327 17.26 -0.37 -16.68
N LEU A 328 16.42 -1.31 -16.33
CA LEU A 328 15.33 -1.08 -15.38
C LEU A 328 15.73 -1.54 -13.98
N GLY A 329 15.35 -0.74 -12.98
CA GLY A 329 15.47 -1.05 -11.58
C GLY A 329 14.19 -1.70 -11.02
N ILE A 330 14.02 -1.63 -9.71
CA ILE A 330 12.80 -2.06 -9.04
C ILE A 330 11.66 -1.05 -9.27
N CYS A 331 10.44 -1.42 -8.91
CA CYS A 331 9.32 -0.49 -8.95
C CYS A 331 9.35 0.41 -7.71
N VAL A 332 9.34 1.74 -7.90
CA VAL A 332 9.39 2.73 -6.81
C VAL A 332 8.30 3.77 -7.00
N GLY A 333 7.59 4.10 -5.93
CA GLY A 333 6.53 5.09 -5.99
C GLY A 333 5.83 5.31 -4.65
N THR A 334 4.63 5.87 -4.73
CA THR A 334 3.70 6.04 -3.61
C THR A 334 2.29 5.74 -4.09
N GLU A 335 1.47 5.15 -3.25
CA GLU A 335 0.09 4.87 -3.61
C GLU A 335 -0.92 5.43 -2.61
N ASN A 336 -0.54 5.46 -1.35
CA ASN A 336 -1.42 5.88 -0.28
C ASN A 336 -1.16 7.35 0.06
N PHE A 337 -2.22 8.13 -0.01
CA PHE A 337 -2.19 9.56 0.24
C PHE A 337 -3.05 9.88 1.46
N ILE A 338 -2.47 10.54 2.43
CA ILE A 338 -3.20 11.00 3.60
C ILE A 338 -4.10 12.17 3.23
N CYS A 339 -5.36 12.06 3.65
CA CYS A 339 -6.40 13.08 3.52
C CYS A 339 -6.93 13.46 4.90
N ILE A 340 -7.37 14.71 5.02
CA ILE A 340 -8.13 15.20 6.18
C ILE A 340 -9.60 15.34 5.76
N ASN A 341 -10.49 14.85 6.61
CA ASN A 341 -11.93 14.87 6.33
C ASN A 341 -12.49 16.30 6.32
N SER A 342 -12.95 16.76 5.17
CA SER A 342 -13.55 18.09 4.98
C SER A 342 -14.83 18.31 5.81
N LYS A 343 -15.50 17.22 6.20
CA LYS A 343 -16.73 17.26 7.01
C LYS A 343 -16.45 17.35 8.54
N ALA A 344 -15.22 17.10 8.96
CA ALA A 344 -14.81 17.35 10.34
C ALA A 344 -14.77 18.86 10.63
N SER A 345 -14.92 19.25 11.89
CA SER A 345 -14.81 20.66 12.27
C SER A 345 -13.45 21.25 11.92
N LYS A 346 -13.36 22.56 11.72
CA LYS A 346 -12.06 23.20 11.42
C LYS A 346 -11.02 22.97 12.51
N ALA A 347 -11.45 22.87 13.77
CA ALA A 347 -10.56 22.56 14.87
C ALA A 347 -10.02 21.14 14.79
N GLU A 348 -10.85 20.14 14.44
CA GLU A 348 -10.40 18.76 14.23
C GLU A 348 -9.51 18.63 13.00
N GLN A 349 -9.82 19.33 11.89
CA GLN A 349 -8.96 19.39 10.71
C GLN A 349 -7.57 19.93 11.07
N GLN A 350 -7.51 21.01 11.88
CA GLN A 350 -6.22 21.57 12.33
C GLN A 350 -5.48 20.59 13.24
N ALA A 351 -6.17 19.97 14.20
CA ALA A 351 -5.54 18.98 15.10
C ALA A 351 -5.00 17.76 14.32
N ALA A 352 -5.69 17.36 13.26
CA ALA A 352 -5.20 16.31 12.35
C ALA A 352 -3.94 16.76 11.58
N ALA A 353 -3.92 17.98 11.08
CA ALA A 353 -2.73 18.56 10.42
C ALA A 353 -1.55 18.68 11.39
N ASP A 354 -1.81 19.08 12.64
CA ASP A 354 -0.79 19.19 13.69
C ASP A 354 -0.22 17.81 14.07
N PHE A 355 -1.06 16.76 14.13
CA PHE A 355 -0.60 15.38 14.32
C PHE A 355 0.34 14.94 13.20
N LEU A 356 -0.06 15.15 11.95
CA LEU A 356 0.77 14.78 10.80
C LEU A 356 2.10 15.53 10.82
N TYR A 357 2.07 16.82 11.12
CA TYR A 357 3.30 17.59 11.21
C TYR A 357 4.18 17.12 12.36
N TRP A 358 3.62 16.83 13.54
CA TRP A 358 4.35 16.24 14.66
C TRP A 358 5.03 14.91 14.27
N LEU A 359 4.27 14.01 13.61
CA LEU A 359 4.78 12.69 13.24
C LEU A 359 5.98 12.78 12.29
N PHE A 360 5.94 13.72 11.33
CA PHE A 360 6.96 13.83 10.28
C PHE A 360 8.00 14.94 10.52
N SER A 361 7.97 15.64 11.66
CA SER A 361 8.92 16.73 11.93
C SER A 361 9.53 16.72 13.33
N SER A 362 8.85 16.20 14.35
CA SER A 362 9.41 16.12 15.70
C SER A 362 10.45 15.00 15.82
N ASP A 363 11.40 15.14 16.75
CA ASP A 363 12.42 14.10 16.97
C ASP A 363 11.79 12.75 17.36
N GLU A 364 10.72 12.77 18.19
CA GLU A 364 9.99 11.56 18.59
C GLU A 364 9.20 10.96 17.43
N GLY A 365 8.48 11.78 16.66
CA GLY A 365 7.72 11.34 15.49
C GLY A 365 8.62 10.75 14.39
N LYS A 366 9.76 11.42 14.10
CA LYS A 366 10.72 10.94 13.11
C LYS A 366 11.34 9.59 13.47
N LYS A 367 11.57 9.33 14.77
CA LYS A 367 12.00 7.99 15.23
C LYS A 367 10.95 6.92 14.95
N PHE A 368 9.69 7.19 15.28
CA PHE A 368 8.62 6.27 14.88
C PHE A 368 8.61 5.99 13.38
N VAL A 369 8.74 7.04 12.57
CA VAL A 369 8.72 6.94 11.11
C VAL A 369 9.86 6.09 10.57
N THR A 370 11.09 6.30 11.05
CA THR A 370 12.29 5.65 10.50
C THR A 370 12.60 4.30 11.16
N GLU A 371 12.43 4.20 12.49
CA GLU A 371 12.89 3.03 13.24
C GLU A 371 11.78 1.95 13.40
N GLU A 372 10.51 2.37 13.51
CA GLU A 372 9.42 1.45 13.81
C GLU A 372 8.46 1.23 12.62
N LEU A 373 8.09 2.30 11.91
CA LEU A 373 7.29 2.19 10.68
C LEU A 373 8.13 1.75 9.47
N GLY A 374 9.44 2.03 9.49
CA GLY A 374 10.34 1.72 8.37
C GLY A 374 10.06 2.55 7.11
N PHE A 375 9.49 3.75 7.26
CA PHE A 375 9.06 4.56 6.13
C PHE A 375 10.20 5.41 5.56
N ILE A 376 10.31 5.43 4.25
CA ILE A 376 11.09 6.40 3.50
C ILE A 376 10.21 7.65 3.33
N ALA A 377 10.39 8.64 4.21
CA ALA A 377 9.55 9.83 4.22
C ALA A 377 9.90 10.79 3.07
N PRO A 378 8.91 11.30 2.31
CA PRO A 378 9.13 12.20 1.19
C PRO A 378 9.32 13.68 1.61
N PHE A 379 9.68 13.96 2.87
CA PHE A 379 9.75 15.30 3.44
C PHE A 379 11.18 15.77 3.70
N ASP A 380 11.44 17.08 3.55
CA ASP A 380 12.73 17.71 3.83
C ASP A 380 13.00 17.93 5.33
N THR A 381 12.02 17.59 6.19
CA THR A 381 12.20 17.52 7.65
C THR A 381 13.13 16.38 8.08
N PHE A 382 13.40 15.40 7.19
CA PHE A 382 14.32 14.30 7.43
C PHE A 382 15.68 14.60 6.82
N GLY A 383 16.73 14.56 7.65
CA GLY A 383 18.12 14.67 7.22
C GLY A 383 18.65 13.38 6.58
N GLU A 384 19.85 13.46 6.00
CA GLU A 384 20.48 12.32 5.30
C GLU A 384 20.69 11.09 6.19
N ASN A 385 20.88 11.28 7.49
CA ASN A 385 21.09 10.21 8.47
C ASN A 385 19.79 9.69 9.10
N GLU A 386 18.65 10.29 8.79
CA GLU A 386 17.33 9.90 9.30
C GLU A 386 16.62 8.99 8.27
N THR A 387 17.28 7.87 7.98
CA THR A 387 16.79 6.84 7.06
C THR A 387 16.33 5.61 7.83
N PRO A 388 15.38 4.85 7.30
CA PRO A 388 14.91 3.63 7.96
C PRO A 388 16.03 2.63 8.19
N ASP A 389 16.01 1.96 9.36
CA ASP A 389 16.90 0.83 9.64
C ASP A 389 16.38 -0.50 9.04
N ASP A 390 15.21 -0.46 8.43
CA ASP A 390 14.59 -1.57 7.72
C ASP A 390 15.45 -2.03 6.52
N PRO A 391 15.74 -3.36 6.37
CA PRO A 391 16.64 -3.84 5.31
C PRO A 391 16.10 -3.59 3.91
N LEU A 392 14.80 -3.73 3.70
CA LEU A 392 14.19 -3.54 2.37
C LEU A 392 14.02 -2.04 2.05
N ALA A 393 13.77 -1.18 3.03
CA ALA A 393 13.79 0.25 2.82
C ALA A 393 15.19 0.74 2.40
N LYS A 394 16.26 0.20 3.03
CA LYS A 394 17.65 0.43 2.58
C LYS A 394 17.90 -0.02 1.15
N GLU A 395 17.35 -1.17 0.76
CA GLU A 395 17.45 -1.65 -0.62
C GLU A 395 16.70 -0.73 -1.59
N VAL A 396 15.49 -0.23 -1.24
CA VAL A 396 14.78 0.76 -2.07
C VAL A 396 15.64 2.01 -2.27
N ILE A 397 16.19 2.57 -1.19
CA ILE A 397 17.10 3.73 -1.26
C ILE A 397 18.32 3.42 -2.12
N ARG A 398 18.92 2.23 -1.98
CA ARG A 398 20.04 1.78 -2.83
C ARG A 398 19.66 1.77 -4.32
N TRP A 399 18.49 1.23 -4.67
CA TRP A 399 18.00 1.21 -6.05
C TRP A 399 17.64 2.60 -6.57
N MET A 400 17.08 3.48 -5.75
CA MET A 400 16.82 4.88 -6.12
C MET A 400 18.11 5.65 -6.47
N ASN A 401 19.22 5.32 -5.80
CA ASN A 401 20.51 5.98 -5.98
C ASN A 401 21.38 5.36 -7.07
N LYS A 402 20.94 4.26 -7.72
CA LYS A 402 21.70 3.67 -8.84
C LYS A 402 21.54 4.51 -10.10
N SER A 403 22.67 5.05 -10.60
CA SER A 403 22.69 5.92 -11.77
C SER A 403 22.62 5.19 -13.11
N ASP A 404 22.86 3.87 -13.13
CA ASP A 404 22.90 3.04 -14.31
C ASP A 404 21.56 2.36 -14.68
N VAL A 405 20.54 2.57 -13.85
CA VAL A 405 19.19 2.04 -14.07
C VAL A 405 18.12 3.12 -13.86
N THR A 406 16.95 2.89 -14.44
CA THR A 406 15.74 3.70 -14.20
C THR A 406 14.74 2.85 -13.45
N ASN A 407 14.30 3.31 -12.28
CA ASN A 407 13.24 2.65 -11.53
C ASN A 407 11.88 2.82 -12.23
N ILE A 408 11.03 1.81 -12.12
CA ILE A 408 9.71 1.81 -12.76
C ILE A 408 8.73 2.55 -11.83
N PRO A 409 8.04 3.60 -12.31
CA PRO A 409 7.08 4.31 -11.49
C PRO A 409 5.81 3.48 -11.22
N TRP A 410 5.09 3.85 -10.18
CA TRP A 410 3.83 3.22 -9.82
C TRP A 410 2.67 3.86 -10.57
N ASN A 411 2.28 3.26 -11.70
CA ASN A 411 1.15 3.71 -12.51
C ASN A 411 -0.14 2.96 -12.18
N PHE A 412 -0.10 1.95 -11.31
CA PHE A 412 -1.32 1.24 -10.93
C PHE A 412 -2.32 2.09 -10.13
N THR A 413 -1.92 3.27 -9.67
CA THR A 413 -2.83 4.27 -9.08
C THR A 413 -3.85 4.84 -10.06
N VAL A 414 -3.66 4.64 -11.37
CA VAL A 414 -4.63 4.97 -12.43
C VAL A 414 -5.30 3.73 -13.02
N PHE A 415 -5.10 2.56 -12.44
CA PHE A 415 -5.79 1.33 -12.86
C PHE A 415 -7.29 1.42 -12.56
N PRO A 416 -8.12 0.66 -13.28
CA PRO A 416 -9.57 0.65 -13.05
C PRO A 416 -9.99 0.27 -11.63
N SER A 417 -11.28 0.07 -11.41
CA SER A 417 -11.88 -0.18 -10.10
C SER A 417 -11.33 -1.44 -9.40
N GLN A 418 -11.71 -1.62 -8.14
CA GLN A 418 -11.39 -2.84 -7.43
C GLN A 418 -12.04 -4.07 -8.07
N THR A 419 -13.22 -3.91 -8.69
CA THR A 419 -13.90 -5.01 -9.43
C THR A 419 -13.02 -5.55 -10.56
N TYR A 420 -12.49 -4.67 -11.41
CA TYR A 420 -11.53 -5.06 -12.46
C TYR A 420 -10.35 -5.85 -11.89
N LYS A 421 -9.79 -5.35 -10.79
CA LYS A 421 -8.62 -5.99 -10.16
C LYS A 421 -8.96 -7.39 -9.64
N ASP A 422 -10.10 -7.54 -9.00
CA ASP A 422 -10.58 -8.82 -8.46
C ASP A 422 -10.87 -9.83 -9.59
N ASP A 423 -11.46 -9.38 -10.69
CA ASP A 423 -11.75 -10.21 -11.85
C ASP A 423 -10.45 -10.66 -12.55
N LEU A 424 -9.46 -9.77 -12.70
CA LEU A 424 -8.14 -10.13 -13.22
C LEU A 424 -7.43 -11.13 -12.29
N GLY A 425 -7.47 -10.91 -10.97
CA GLY A 425 -6.91 -11.85 -9.99
C GLY A 425 -7.55 -13.23 -10.06
N ALA A 426 -8.88 -13.29 -10.18
CA ALA A 426 -9.62 -14.53 -10.37
C ALA A 426 -9.26 -15.25 -11.68
N ALA A 427 -9.09 -14.51 -12.78
CA ALA A 427 -8.66 -15.06 -14.06
C ALA A 427 -7.24 -15.62 -14.00
N LEU A 428 -6.31 -14.92 -13.34
CA LEU A 428 -4.94 -15.42 -13.11
C LEU A 428 -4.93 -16.71 -12.28
N LEU A 429 -5.77 -16.81 -11.26
CA LEU A 429 -5.92 -18.04 -10.46
C LEU A 429 -6.45 -19.21 -11.32
N LYS A 430 -7.49 -18.99 -12.12
CA LYS A 430 -8.05 -20.00 -13.02
C LYS A 430 -7.03 -20.44 -14.07
N TYR A 431 -6.26 -19.50 -14.61
CA TYR A 431 -5.15 -19.82 -15.52
C TYR A 431 -4.10 -20.69 -14.82
N ALA A 432 -3.63 -20.32 -13.63
CA ALA A 432 -2.67 -21.10 -12.86
C ALA A 432 -3.15 -22.53 -12.58
N GLN A 433 -4.46 -22.71 -12.35
CA GLN A 433 -5.11 -23.99 -12.11
C GLN A 433 -5.45 -24.77 -13.40
N GLY A 434 -5.24 -24.16 -14.57
CA GLY A 434 -5.47 -24.79 -15.88
C GLY A 434 -6.93 -24.82 -16.34
N SER A 435 -7.81 -24.01 -15.72
CA SER A 435 -9.23 -23.92 -16.09
C SER A 435 -9.54 -22.79 -17.08
N GLU A 436 -8.62 -21.86 -17.29
CA GLU A 436 -8.67 -20.83 -18.32
C GLU A 436 -7.37 -20.78 -19.14
N SER A 437 -7.47 -20.34 -20.40
CA SER A 437 -6.32 -20.10 -21.27
C SER A 437 -5.74 -18.71 -21.04
N TRP A 438 -4.48 -18.49 -21.42
CA TRP A 438 -3.86 -17.16 -21.35
C TRP A 438 -4.58 -16.12 -22.22
N ASP A 439 -5.08 -16.54 -23.39
CA ASP A 439 -5.85 -15.64 -24.27
C ASP A 439 -7.13 -15.11 -23.60
N GLN A 440 -7.77 -15.92 -22.74
CA GLN A 440 -8.93 -15.48 -21.96
C GLN A 440 -8.53 -14.45 -20.91
N VAL A 441 -7.42 -14.65 -20.20
CA VAL A 441 -6.88 -13.68 -19.23
C VAL A 441 -6.55 -12.36 -19.94
N LYS A 442 -5.84 -12.42 -21.08
CA LYS A 442 -5.49 -11.24 -21.87
C LYS A 442 -6.75 -10.49 -22.33
N LYS A 443 -7.73 -11.23 -22.86
CA LYS A 443 -8.98 -10.64 -23.34
C LYS A 443 -9.73 -9.93 -22.21
N LEU A 444 -9.87 -10.58 -21.04
CA LEU A 444 -10.48 -9.97 -19.86
C LEU A 444 -9.76 -8.68 -19.47
N ALA A 445 -8.44 -8.72 -19.34
CA ALA A 445 -7.63 -7.57 -18.95
C ALA A 445 -7.83 -6.35 -19.86
N VAL A 446 -7.98 -6.57 -21.18
CA VAL A 446 -8.16 -5.48 -22.16
C VAL A 446 -9.61 -4.99 -22.20
N ASP A 447 -10.56 -5.90 -22.28
CA ASP A 447 -11.98 -5.56 -22.45
C ASP A 447 -12.53 -4.85 -21.21
N GLU A 448 -12.26 -5.37 -20.03
CA GLU A 448 -12.76 -4.79 -18.80
C GLU A 448 -12.05 -3.48 -18.44
N TRP A 449 -10.76 -3.34 -18.75
CA TRP A 449 -10.07 -2.07 -18.56
C TRP A 449 -10.80 -0.93 -19.28
N SER A 450 -11.12 -1.12 -20.56
CA SER A 450 -11.80 -0.08 -21.35
C SER A 450 -13.23 0.15 -20.87
N SER A 451 -13.97 -0.92 -20.53
CA SER A 451 -15.36 -0.82 -20.11
C SER A 451 -15.55 -0.07 -18.79
N GLU A 452 -14.62 -0.18 -17.85
CA GLU A 452 -14.62 0.53 -16.58
C GLU A 452 -14.50 2.05 -16.74
N PHE A 453 -13.92 2.52 -17.84
CA PHE A 453 -13.82 3.93 -18.18
C PHE A 453 -14.87 4.40 -19.18
N GLY A 454 -15.89 3.58 -19.48
CA GLY A 454 -17.01 3.92 -20.35
C GLY A 454 -16.69 3.82 -21.85
N GLY A 455 -15.74 2.94 -22.20
CA GLY A 455 -15.34 2.63 -23.57
C GLY A 455 -16.21 1.55 -24.22
#